data_896e4fb9abdc136debcc8b00c0be743f
#
_entry.id   896e4fb9abdc136debcc8b00c0be743f
#
_cell.length_a   1.000
_cell.length_b   1.000
_cell.length_c   1.000
_cell.angle_alpha   90.00
_cell.angle_beta   90.00
_cell.angle_gamma   90.00
#
_symmetry.space_group_name_H-M   'P 1'
#
loop_
_entity.id
_entity.type
_entity.pdbx_description
1 polymer ?
#
loop_
_entity_poly.entity_id
_entity_poly.type
_entity_poly.pdbx_seq_one_letter_code
_entity_poly.pdbx_strand_id
1 'polypeptide(L)'
;IKKETTNINTNNKGANAAIESGIEGLVKVISSNKTTPEIVRNYCRTILRERLDFLQAPLTTEYKDYAEVAPKYINVLNAANRYYDYVFVDLYKDLPKDVKDEILQISDIVVYNLLQNFNSINDFLDLRSSNDFFKRRNIMLLLGRCDLDSKYNLKNVTRYLRERNLISCVPYNTLFFEACSENKLIEFLLKYRKLTDELDRN
;
A
#
# COMPACT_ATOMS: atom_id res chain seq x y z
N ILE A 1 -1.67 18.90 -2.16
CA ILE A 1 -2.79 17.95 -2.33
C ILE A 1 -3.12 17.46 -0.95
N LYS A 2 -4.30 17.84 -0.42
CA LYS A 2 -4.79 17.44 0.91
C LYS A 2 -4.96 15.93 0.95
N LYS A 3 -4.54 15.32 2.07
CA LYS A 3 -4.80 13.92 2.42
C LYS A 3 -6.30 13.66 2.36
N GLU A 4 -6.77 12.88 1.40
CA GLU A 4 -8.05 12.21 1.51
C GLU A 4 -7.82 10.90 2.26
N THR A 5 -7.95 10.99 3.58
CA THR A 5 -8.21 9.83 4.41
C THR A 5 -9.61 9.37 4.04
N THR A 6 -9.73 8.20 3.46
CA THR A 6 -11.02 7.57 3.20
C THR A 6 -11.70 7.32 4.55
N ASN A 7 -12.50 8.29 5.01
CA ASN A 7 -13.38 8.11 6.16
C ASN A 7 -14.48 7.13 5.77
N ILE A 8 -14.26 5.86 6.09
CA ILE A 8 -15.35 4.89 6.10
C ILE A 8 -16.23 5.27 7.30
N ASN A 9 -17.30 5.96 7.03
CA ASN A 9 -18.28 6.42 8.02
C ASN A 9 -18.87 5.22 8.77
N THR A 10 -18.39 4.97 9.98
CA THR A 10 -19.04 4.08 10.93
C THR A 10 -19.73 4.95 11.98
N ASN A 11 -21.04 4.76 12.12
CA ASN A 11 -21.89 5.40 13.11
C ASN A 11 -21.23 5.50 14.50
N ASN A 12 -21.46 6.62 15.18
CA ASN A 12 -20.90 7.17 16.41
C ASN A 12 -20.80 6.29 17.69
N LYS A 13 -20.77 4.97 17.59
CA LYS A 13 -20.36 4.09 18.69
C LYS A 13 -18.91 3.59 18.57
N GLY A 14 -18.20 3.99 17.52
CA GLY A 14 -16.91 3.43 17.15
C GLY A 14 -15.67 4.27 17.47
N ALA A 15 -15.79 5.51 17.96
CA ALA A 15 -14.60 6.34 18.14
C ALA A 15 -13.63 5.75 19.20
N ASN A 16 -14.16 5.28 20.34
CA ASN A 16 -13.32 4.66 21.36
C ASN A 16 -12.83 3.25 20.96
N ALA A 17 -13.64 2.48 20.23
CA ALA A 17 -13.24 1.18 19.70
C ALA A 17 -12.24 1.30 18.53
N ALA A 18 -12.27 2.40 17.76
CA ALA A 18 -11.31 2.67 16.70
C ALA A 18 -9.91 3.05 17.24
N ILE A 19 -9.84 3.65 18.42
CA ILE A 19 -8.59 3.96 19.13
C ILE A 19 -7.92 2.69 19.67
N GLU A 20 -8.69 1.65 19.98
CA GLU A 20 -8.18 0.37 20.43
C GLU A 20 -7.86 -0.62 19.30
N SER A 21 -8.29 -0.33 18.06
CA SER A 21 -8.01 -1.12 16.87
C SER A 21 -6.89 -0.49 16.02
N GLY A 22 -6.32 -1.28 15.11
CA GLY A 22 -5.25 -0.81 14.24
C GLY A 22 -3.88 -0.85 14.89
N ILE A 23 -2.92 -0.20 14.24
CA ILE A 23 -1.51 -0.26 14.66
C ILE A 23 -1.27 0.38 16.03
N GLU A 24 -1.99 1.43 16.38
CA GLU A 24 -1.84 2.13 17.65
C GLU A 24 -2.22 1.24 18.85
N GLY A 25 -3.32 0.52 18.75
CA GLY A 25 -3.72 -0.45 19.74
C GLY A 25 -2.77 -1.64 19.82
N LEU A 26 -2.38 -2.14 18.66
CA LEU A 26 -1.46 -3.27 18.53
C LEU A 26 -0.10 -2.98 19.19
N VAL A 27 0.46 -1.81 18.97
CA VAL A 27 1.78 -1.39 19.50
C VAL A 27 1.81 -1.33 21.02
N LYS A 28 0.69 -1.00 21.67
CA LYS A 28 0.57 -0.98 23.14
C LYS A 28 0.69 -2.38 23.75
N VAL A 29 0.28 -3.40 23.01
CA VAL A 29 0.26 -4.81 23.47
C VAL A 29 1.52 -5.56 23.08
N ILE A 30 2.20 -5.11 22.03
CA ILE A 30 3.45 -5.71 21.58
C ILE A 30 4.58 -5.30 22.53
N SER A 31 4.91 -6.18 23.46
CA SER A 31 6.21 -6.19 24.10
C SER A 31 7.21 -6.87 23.16
N SER A 32 8.42 -6.37 23.10
CA SER A 32 9.46 -6.57 22.08
C SER A 32 9.78 -8.01 21.64
N ASN A 33 9.22 -9.06 22.25
CA ASN A 33 9.57 -10.45 21.95
C ASN A 33 8.40 -11.44 21.78
N LYS A 34 7.14 -11.00 21.71
CA LYS A 34 5.98 -11.92 21.68
C LYS A 34 4.87 -11.49 20.71
N THR A 35 5.22 -10.93 19.57
CA THR A 35 4.21 -10.65 18.55
C THR A 35 3.84 -11.95 17.85
N THR A 36 2.61 -12.42 18.07
CA THR A 36 2.07 -13.60 17.39
C THR A 36 1.12 -13.19 16.27
N PRO A 37 0.90 -14.07 15.28
CA PRO A 37 -0.06 -13.81 14.20
C PRO A 37 -1.47 -13.50 14.72
N GLU A 38 -1.91 -14.22 15.76
CA GLU A 38 -3.23 -14.06 16.39
C GLU A 38 -3.38 -12.65 16.99
N ILE A 39 -2.32 -12.15 17.65
CA ILE A 39 -2.33 -10.80 18.19
C ILE A 39 -2.51 -9.79 17.07
N VAL A 40 -1.75 -9.90 15.98
CA VAL A 40 -1.87 -8.98 14.83
C VAL A 40 -3.29 -9.01 14.26
N ARG A 41 -3.84 -10.21 14.05
CA ARG A 41 -5.18 -10.40 13.50
C ARG A 41 -6.27 -9.74 14.37
N ASN A 42 -6.15 -9.81 15.68
CA ASN A 42 -7.14 -9.24 16.60
C ASN A 42 -7.25 -7.71 16.50
N TYR A 43 -6.21 -7.04 15.99
CA TYR A 43 -6.20 -5.59 15.75
C TYR A 43 -6.53 -5.21 14.30
N CYS A 44 -6.64 -6.20 13.41
CA CYS A 44 -7.07 -5.99 12.05
C CYS A 44 -8.60 -5.89 11.97
N ARG A 45 -9.07 -5.08 11.03
CA ARG A 45 -10.47 -5.07 10.61
C ARG A 45 -10.65 -6.03 9.45
N THR A 46 -11.51 -7.02 9.58
CA THR A 46 -11.88 -7.90 8.47
C THR A 46 -12.77 -7.13 7.48
N ILE A 47 -12.27 -6.95 6.27
CA ILE A 47 -13.00 -6.32 5.16
C ILE A 47 -13.76 -7.38 4.35
N LEU A 48 -13.09 -8.49 4.05
CA LEU A 48 -13.70 -9.65 3.39
C LEU A 48 -13.32 -10.90 4.20
N ARG A 49 -14.33 -11.61 4.67
CA ARG A 49 -14.13 -12.79 5.52
C ARG A 49 -13.20 -13.80 4.82
N GLU A 50 -12.16 -14.23 5.54
CA GLU A 50 -11.15 -15.20 5.10
C GLU A 50 -10.35 -14.78 3.85
N ARG A 51 -10.40 -13.50 3.46
CA ARG A 51 -9.76 -13.03 2.22
C ARG A 51 -8.99 -11.73 2.39
N LEU A 52 -9.51 -10.78 3.17
CA LEU A 52 -8.89 -9.47 3.30
C LEU A 52 -9.11 -8.91 4.70
N ASP A 53 -8.04 -8.80 5.42
CA ASP A 53 -7.94 -8.04 6.66
C ASP A 53 -7.17 -6.75 6.42
N PHE A 54 -7.50 -5.71 7.17
CA PHE A 54 -6.89 -4.40 7.06
C PHE A 54 -6.41 -3.94 8.43
N LEU A 55 -5.11 -3.69 8.56
CA LEU A 55 -4.53 -3.06 9.73
C LEU A 55 -4.43 -1.56 9.48
N GLN A 56 -5.24 -0.80 10.22
CA GLN A 56 -5.31 0.64 10.04
C GLN A 56 -4.02 1.31 10.51
N ALA A 57 -3.53 2.26 9.70
CA ALA A 57 -2.43 3.14 10.07
C ALA A 57 -2.82 4.04 11.26
N PRO A 58 -1.85 4.62 12.00
CA PRO A 58 -2.12 5.56 13.07
C PRO A 58 -3.02 6.71 12.61
N LEU A 59 -3.96 7.10 13.46
CA LEU A 59 -4.87 8.22 13.20
C LEU A 59 -4.19 9.57 13.44
N THR A 60 -3.23 9.60 14.36
CA THR A 60 -2.45 10.79 14.68
C THR A 60 -1.33 10.97 13.65
N THR A 61 -1.18 12.21 13.22
CA THR A 61 -0.10 12.59 12.29
C THR A 61 1.08 13.24 13.03
N GLU A 62 1.06 13.20 14.35
CA GLU A 62 2.15 13.73 15.17
C GLU A 62 3.38 12.86 15.06
N TYR A 63 4.49 13.47 14.69
CA TYR A 63 5.79 12.80 14.47
C TYR A 63 6.28 11.98 15.67
N LYS A 64 5.90 12.36 16.89
CA LYS A 64 6.27 11.64 18.11
C LYS A 64 5.67 10.24 18.18
N ASP A 65 4.40 10.11 17.78
CA ASP A 65 3.71 8.82 17.81
C ASP A 65 4.28 7.85 16.77
N TYR A 66 4.66 8.39 15.60
CA TYR A 66 5.32 7.59 14.56
C TYR A 66 6.70 7.10 14.96
N ALA A 67 7.52 7.93 15.59
CA ALA A 67 8.85 7.54 16.03
C ALA A 67 8.83 6.42 17.09
N GLU A 68 7.81 6.41 17.95
CA GLU A 68 7.63 5.37 18.97
C GLU A 68 7.12 4.04 18.37
N VAL A 69 6.24 4.14 17.38
CA VAL A 69 5.56 2.98 16.76
C VAL A 69 6.41 2.33 15.68
N ALA A 70 7.14 3.13 14.90
CA ALA A 70 7.85 2.68 13.71
C ALA A 70 8.82 1.50 13.94
N PRO A 71 9.63 1.43 15.01
CA PRO A 71 10.51 0.30 15.24
C PRO A 71 9.79 -1.03 15.47
N LYS A 72 8.50 -0.98 15.82
CA LYS A 72 7.68 -2.18 16.06
C LYS A 72 7.04 -2.73 14.78
N TYR A 73 7.05 -1.96 13.67
CA TYR A 73 6.46 -2.41 12.41
C TYR A 73 7.06 -3.70 11.89
N ILE A 74 8.36 -3.86 12.01
CA ILE A 74 9.05 -5.08 11.55
C ILE A 74 8.53 -6.32 12.28
N ASN A 75 8.31 -6.22 13.59
CA ASN A 75 7.76 -7.32 14.39
C ASN A 75 6.32 -7.65 13.95
N VAL A 76 5.50 -6.63 13.65
CA VAL A 76 4.14 -6.79 13.14
C VAL A 76 4.16 -7.48 11.77
N LEU A 77 5.02 -7.02 10.85
CA LEU A 77 5.15 -7.59 9.51
C LEU A 77 5.63 -9.05 9.56
N ASN A 78 6.63 -9.34 10.37
CA ASN A 78 7.11 -10.72 10.56
C ASN A 78 6.03 -11.64 11.16
N ALA A 79 5.17 -11.14 12.03
CA ALA A 79 4.07 -11.91 12.57
C ALA A 79 2.95 -12.08 11.52
N ALA A 80 2.60 -11.03 10.78
CA ALA A 80 1.62 -11.10 9.71
C ALA A 80 2.04 -12.09 8.62
N ASN A 81 3.31 -12.08 8.23
CA ASN A 81 3.85 -12.96 7.18
C ASN A 81 3.82 -14.47 7.55
N ARG A 82 3.65 -14.81 8.83
CA ARG A 82 3.45 -16.20 9.27
C ARG A 82 2.01 -16.68 9.15
N TYR A 83 1.07 -15.79 8.92
CA TYR A 83 -0.36 -16.10 8.90
C TYR A 83 -1.00 -15.85 7.53
N TYR A 84 -0.64 -14.75 6.88
CA TYR A 84 -1.22 -14.35 5.60
C TYR A 84 -0.38 -14.85 4.42
N ASP A 85 -1.04 -15.30 3.35
CA ASP A 85 -0.37 -15.67 2.09
C ASP A 85 0.28 -14.46 1.43
N TYR A 86 -0.33 -13.27 1.59
CA TYR A 86 0.16 -12.00 1.06
C TYR A 86 0.00 -10.89 2.10
N VAL A 87 1.06 -10.12 2.27
CA VAL A 87 1.06 -8.91 3.12
C VAL A 87 1.41 -7.71 2.26
N PHE A 88 0.48 -6.78 2.10
CA PHE A 88 0.69 -5.54 1.38
C PHE A 88 0.97 -4.40 2.36
N VAL A 89 2.05 -3.67 2.13
CA VAL A 89 2.42 -2.52 2.95
C VAL A 89 2.35 -1.27 2.09
N ASP A 90 1.45 -0.34 2.44
CA ASP A 90 1.44 0.99 1.84
C ASP A 90 2.45 1.88 2.59
N LEU A 91 3.60 2.09 1.96
CA LEU A 91 4.73 2.79 2.55
C LEU A 91 4.52 4.30 2.52
N TYR A 92 4.33 4.86 3.70
CA TYR A 92 4.20 6.31 3.84
C TYR A 92 5.57 7.01 3.67
N LYS A 93 5.58 8.07 2.87
CA LYS A 93 6.83 8.78 2.52
C LYS A 93 7.59 9.38 3.70
N ASP A 94 6.87 9.78 4.77
CA ASP A 94 7.44 10.45 5.93
C ASP A 94 7.85 9.49 7.07
N LEU A 95 7.80 8.17 6.82
CA LEU A 95 8.40 7.19 7.74
C LEU A 95 9.90 7.47 7.91
N PRO A 96 10.45 7.25 9.12
CA PRO A 96 11.89 7.30 9.34
C PRO A 96 12.64 6.43 8.32
N LYS A 97 13.79 6.93 7.86
CA LYS A 97 14.53 6.29 6.76
C LYS A 97 14.96 4.88 7.10
N ASP A 98 15.47 4.66 8.31
CA ASP A 98 15.90 3.37 8.83
C ASP A 98 14.76 2.33 8.81
N VAL A 99 13.59 2.70 9.28
CA VAL A 99 12.39 1.83 9.24
C VAL A 99 11.96 1.54 7.80
N LYS A 100 11.98 2.54 6.93
CA LYS A 100 11.71 2.33 5.50
C LYS A 100 12.68 1.34 4.87
N ASP A 101 13.95 1.54 5.11
CA ASP A 101 15.01 0.70 4.55
C ASP A 101 14.87 -0.76 5.06
N GLU A 102 14.51 -0.95 6.32
CA GLU A 102 14.23 -2.29 6.89
C GLU A 102 13.02 -2.95 6.23
N ILE A 103 11.88 -2.24 6.09
CA ILE A 103 10.68 -2.77 5.43
C ILE A 103 11.00 -3.15 3.98
N LEU A 104 11.71 -2.29 3.26
CA LEU A 104 12.11 -2.55 1.89
C LEU A 104 13.03 -3.79 1.79
N GLN A 105 13.93 -4.00 2.76
CA GLN A 105 14.84 -5.14 2.77
C GLN A 105 14.14 -6.48 2.99
N ILE A 106 13.09 -6.51 3.82
CA ILE A 106 12.33 -7.73 4.08
C ILE A 106 11.22 -7.99 3.04
N SER A 107 10.99 -7.05 2.11
CA SER A 107 9.97 -7.19 1.08
C SER A 107 10.45 -8.10 -0.05
N ASP A 108 9.63 -9.08 -0.43
CA ASP A 108 9.88 -9.95 -1.59
C ASP A 108 9.77 -9.16 -2.89
N ILE A 109 8.78 -8.27 -2.99
CA ILE A 109 8.50 -7.42 -4.15
C ILE A 109 8.22 -6.01 -3.67
N VAL A 110 8.82 -5.04 -4.35
CA VAL A 110 8.51 -3.62 -4.19
C VAL A 110 7.82 -3.11 -5.44
N VAL A 111 6.61 -2.59 -5.28
CA VAL A 111 5.89 -1.92 -6.38
C VAL A 111 6.05 -0.41 -6.22
N TYR A 112 6.74 0.21 -7.16
CA TYR A 112 6.93 1.65 -7.17
C TYR A 112 5.96 2.30 -8.15
N ASN A 113 5.06 3.11 -7.62
CA ASN A 113 4.06 3.82 -8.42
C ASN A 113 4.63 5.10 -9.03
N LEU A 114 4.62 5.17 -10.34
CA LEU A 114 4.94 6.36 -11.12
C LEU A 114 3.66 7.05 -11.58
N LEU A 115 3.65 8.36 -11.52
CA LEU A 115 2.65 9.14 -12.24
C LEU A 115 3.10 9.33 -13.69
N GLN A 116 2.13 9.44 -14.61
CA GLN A 116 2.39 9.63 -16.04
C GLN A 116 2.79 11.09 -16.35
N ASN A 117 3.86 11.55 -15.72
CA ASN A 117 4.44 12.87 -15.96
C ASN A 117 5.97 12.85 -15.82
N PHE A 118 6.61 13.84 -16.42
CA PHE A 118 8.07 13.94 -16.47
C PHE A 118 8.72 14.01 -15.08
N ASN A 119 8.13 14.77 -14.15
CA ASN A 119 8.70 14.95 -12.83
C ASN A 119 8.74 13.63 -12.05
N SER A 120 7.63 12.91 -12.00
CA SER A 120 7.57 11.61 -11.29
C SER A 120 8.55 10.58 -11.86
N ILE A 121 8.75 10.60 -13.17
CA ILE A 121 9.68 9.68 -13.84
C ILE A 121 11.13 10.06 -13.49
N ASN A 122 11.47 11.36 -13.46
CA ASN A 122 12.79 11.80 -13.07
C ASN A 122 13.06 11.62 -11.58
N ASP A 123 12.08 11.86 -10.71
CA ASP A 123 12.19 11.59 -9.27
C ASP A 123 12.59 10.12 -9.00
N PHE A 124 12.03 9.19 -9.79
CA PHE A 124 12.46 7.79 -9.71
C PHE A 124 13.89 7.57 -10.21
N LEU A 125 14.33 8.24 -11.29
CA LEU A 125 15.71 8.15 -11.75
C LEU A 125 16.70 8.66 -10.70
N ASP A 126 16.37 9.78 -10.07
CA ASP A 126 17.19 10.35 -9.00
C ASP A 126 17.25 9.42 -7.77
N LEU A 127 16.11 8.87 -7.37
CA LEU A 127 16.03 7.87 -6.32
C LEU A 127 16.88 6.63 -6.64
N ARG A 128 16.78 6.12 -7.86
CA ARG A 128 17.56 4.96 -8.33
C ARG A 128 19.05 5.25 -8.39
N SER A 129 19.44 6.46 -8.75
CA SER A 129 20.87 6.86 -8.79
C SER A 129 21.46 6.97 -7.39
N SER A 130 20.70 7.47 -6.42
CA SER A 130 21.12 7.76 -5.06
C SER A 130 20.96 6.59 -4.08
N ASN A 131 20.20 5.55 -4.43
CA ASN A 131 19.90 4.43 -3.54
C ASN A 131 20.06 3.09 -4.26
N ASP A 132 21.05 2.30 -3.83
CA ASP A 132 21.39 1.01 -4.42
C ASP A 132 20.27 -0.02 -4.30
N PHE A 133 19.36 0.11 -3.32
CA PHE A 133 18.20 -0.76 -3.20
C PHE A 133 17.35 -0.71 -4.47
N PHE A 134 17.12 0.48 -5.04
CA PHE A 134 16.29 0.67 -6.23
C PHE A 134 16.98 0.23 -7.54
N LYS A 135 18.21 -0.25 -7.49
CA LYS A 135 18.89 -0.93 -8.61
C LYS A 135 18.62 -2.43 -8.66
N ARG A 136 17.98 -2.99 -7.64
CA ARG A 136 17.71 -4.45 -7.53
C ARG A 136 16.58 -4.90 -8.46
N ARG A 137 16.59 -6.21 -8.78
CA ARG A 137 15.64 -6.82 -9.73
C ARG A 137 14.22 -7.02 -9.21
N ASN A 138 14.00 -6.96 -7.90
CA ASN A 138 12.69 -7.22 -7.29
C ASN A 138 11.79 -5.98 -7.22
N ILE A 139 12.12 -4.92 -7.93
CA ILE A 139 11.30 -3.72 -8.04
C ILE A 139 10.46 -3.80 -9.30
N MET A 140 9.15 -3.67 -9.14
CA MET A 140 8.18 -3.53 -10.22
C MET A 140 7.78 -2.07 -10.34
N LEU A 141 7.82 -1.53 -11.53
CA LEU A 141 7.33 -0.18 -11.80
C LEU A 141 5.88 -0.26 -12.28
N LEU A 142 5.03 0.57 -11.71
CA LEU A 142 3.64 0.68 -12.08
C LEU A 142 3.32 2.12 -12.49
N LEU A 143 2.92 2.31 -13.75
CA LEU A 143 2.47 3.59 -14.25
C LEU A 143 0.99 3.77 -13.92
N GLY A 144 0.69 4.56 -12.91
CA GLY A 144 -0.68 4.80 -12.46
C GLY A 144 -1.41 5.87 -13.26
N ARG A 145 -2.74 5.74 -13.35
CA ARG A 145 -3.63 6.67 -14.08
C ARG A 145 -3.19 6.86 -15.53
N CYS A 146 -2.88 5.76 -16.19
CA CYS A 146 -2.28 5.77 -17.52
C CYS A 146 -3.30 6.17 -18.58
N ASP A 147 -2.97 7.20 -19.34
CA ASP A 147 -3.61 7.59 -20.58
C ASP A 147 -2.76 7.03 -21.74
N LEU A 148 -3.38 6.24 -22.61
CA LEU A 148 -2.68 5.57 -23.71
C LEU A 148 -2.21 6.55 -24.80
N ASP A 149 -2.91 7.69 -24.94
CA ASP A 149 -2.61 8.72 -25.93
C ASP A 149 -1.50 9.68 -25.48
N SER A 150 -1.08 9.60 -24.22
CA SER A 150 -0.01 10.43 -23.70
C SER A 150 1.35 10.08 -24.31
N LYS A 151 2.19 11.11 -24.54
CA LYS A 151 3.60 10.91 -24.90
C LYS A 151 4.41 10.15 -23.86
N TYR A 152 3.93 10.13 -22.58
CA TYR A 152 4.51 9.34 -21.49
C TYR A 152 3.86 7.97 -21.36
N ASN A 153 3.46 7.35 -22.47
CA ASN A 153 2.92 6.00 -22.48
C ASN A 153 3.96 4.96 -22.06
N LEU A 154 3.49 3.77 -21.75
CA LEU A 154 4.31 2.68 -21.23
C LEU A 154 5.58 2.43 -22.06
N LYS A 155 5.46 2.40 -23.39
CA LYS A 155 6.58 2.18 -24.33
C LYS A 155 7.66 3.25 -24.20
N ASN A 156 7.26 4.53 -24.15
CA ASN A 156 8.19 5.64 -24.08
C ASN A 156 8.85 5.75 -22.70
N VAL A 157 8.09 5.51 -21.63
CA VAL A 157 8.62 5.48 -20.25
C VAL A 157 9.63 4.35 -20.09
N THR A 158 9.31 3.14 -20.55
CA THR A 158 10.22 1.99 -20.51
C THR A 158 11.54 2.31 -21.24
N ARG A 159 11.45 2.93 -22.42
CA ARG A 159 12.64 3.33 -23.18
C ARG A 159 13.45 4.40 -22.47
N TYR A 160 12.79 5.40 -21.90
CA TYR A 160 13.45 6.51 -21.23
C TYR A 160 14.17 6.04 -19.95
N LEU A 161 13.52 5.19 -19.16
CA LEU A 161 14.10 4.61 -17.96
C LEU A 161 15.19 3.57 -18.26
N ARG A 162 15.31 3.12 -19.51
CA ARG A 162 16.16 1.98 -19.93
C ARG A 162 15.89 0.74 -19.08
N GLU A 163 14.64 0.55 -18.73
CA GLU A 163 14.22 -0.50 -17.80
C GLU A 163 13.84 -1.76 -18.58
N ARG A 164 14.37 -2.90 -18.15
CA ARG A 164 14.00 -4.22 -18.67
C ARG A 164 13.07 -4.97 -17.75
N ASN A 165 12.87 -4.44 -16.53
CA ASN A 165 11.98 -5.01 -15.54
C ASN A 165 10.53 -4.68 -15.85
N LEU A 166 9.62 -5.42 -15.23
CA LEU A 166 8.20 -5.30 -15.46
C LEU A 166 7.74 -3.87 -15.17
N ILE A 167 7.52 -3.10 -16.22
CA ILE A 167 6.71 -1.90 -16.13
C ILE A 167 5.31 -2.28 -16.59
N SER A 168 4.33 -2.07 -15.74
CA SER A 168 2.92 -2.23 -16.08
C SER A 168 2.20 -0.91 -15.98
N CYS A 169 1.00 -0.82 -16.50
CA CYS A 169 0.19 0.38 -16.35
C CYS A 169 -1.20 0.06 -15.80
N VAL A 170 -1.71 0.96 -14.98
CA VAL A 170 -3.10 0.97 -14.55
C VAL A 170 -3.79 2.13 -15.28
N PRO A 171 -4.72 1.84 -16.19
CA PRO A 171 -5.41 2.88 -16.94
C PRO A 171 -6.25 3.74 -15.99
N TYR A 172 -6.46 4.99 -16.36
CA TYR A 172 -7.43 5.84 -15.70
C TYR A 172 -8.84 5.25 -15.89
N ASN A 173 -9.58 5.13 -14.82
CA ASN A 173 -10.95 4.63 -14.86
C ASN A 173 -11.85 5.52 -14.01
N THR A 174 -12.81 6.19 -14.65
CA THR A 174 -13.74 7.12 -13.99
C THR A 174 -14.61 6.41 -12.95
N LEU A 175 -15.12 5.22 -13.27
CA LEU A 175 -15.98 4.46 -12.36
C LEU A 175 -15.22 4.01 -11.10
N PHE A 176 -13.93 3.65 -11.25
CA PHE A 176 -13.08 3.36 -10.11
C PHE A 176 -12.90 4.60 -9.22
N PHE A 177 -12.64 5.76 -9.83
CA PHE A 177 -12.47 7.01 -9.10
C PHE A 177 -13.76 7.43 -8.37
N GLU A 178 -14.91 7.31 -9.02
CA GLU A 178 -16.23 7.54 -8.40
C GLU A 178 -16.48 6.58 -7.23
N ALA A 179 -16.21 5.29 -7.42
CA ALA A 179 -16.34 4.29 -6.36
C ALA A 179 -15.44 4.59 -5.14
N CYS A 180 -14.22 5.08 -5.38
CA CYS A 180 -13.34 5.55 -4.30
C CYS A 180 -13.93 6.75 -3.56
N SER A 181 -14.47 7.73 -4.28
CA SER A 181 -15.07 8.95 -3.71
C SER A 181 -16.35 8.67 -2.92
N GLU A 182 -17.11 7.65 -3.34
CA GLU A 182 -18.36 7.23 -2.70
C GLU A 182 -18.18 6.17 -1.60
N ASN A 183 -16.96 5.77 -1.28
CA ASN A 183 -16.63 4.68 -0.35
C ASN A 183 -17.21 3.30 -0.79
N LYS A 184 -17.37 3.08 -2.09
CA LYS A 184 -17.91 1.83 -2.70
C LYS A 184 -16.83 1.00 -3.41
N LEU A 185 -15.57 1.24 -3.09
CA LEU A 185 -14.45 0.58 -3.78
C LEU A 185 -14.54 -0.95 -3.73
N ILE A 186 -14.89 -1.52 -2.58
CA ILE A 186 -15.00 -2.98 -2.44
C ILE A 186 -16.11 -3.55 -3.30
N GLU A 187 -17.28 -2.88 -3.34
CA GLU A 187 -18.40 -3.27 -4.19
C GLU A 187 -18.02 -3.22 -5.68
N PHE A 188 -17.34 -2.15 -6.07
CA PHE A 188 -16.81 -1.98 -7.43
C PHE A 188 -15.88 -3.13 -7.81
N LEU A 189 -14.86 -3.42 -6.98
CA LEU A 189 -13.88 -4.47 -7.25
C LEU A 189 -14.52 -5.86 -7.34
N LEU A 190 -15.49 -6.17 -6.46
CA LEU A 190 -16.21 -7.43 -6.49
C LEU A 190 -17.09 -7.58 -7.76
N LYS A 191 -17.70 -6.49 -8.21
CA LYS A 191 -18.46 -6.45 -9.45
C LYS A 191 -17.55 -6.61 -10.67
N TYR A 192 -16.42 -5.92 -10.69
CA TYR A 192 -15.46 -5.98 -11.80
C TYR A 192 -14.87 -7.39 -11.96
N ARG A 193 -14.55 -8.05 -10.84
CA ARG A 193 -14.09 -9.44 -10.86
C ARG A 193 -15.09 -10.40 -11.48
N LYS A 194 -16.38 -10.27 -11.17
CA LYS A 194 -17.42 -11.12 -11.79
C LYS A 194 -17.45 -10.96 -13.30
N LEU A 195 -17.30 -9.73 -13.80
CA LEU A 195 -17.28 -9.46 -15.24
C LEU A 195 -16.05 -10.09 -15.93
N THR A 196 -14.87 -10.05 -15.30
CA THR A 196 -13.67 -10.71 -15.86
C THR A 196 -13.79 -12.22 -15.83
N ASP A 197 -14.28 -12.80 -14.73
CA ASP A 197 -14.52 -14.26 -14.64
C ASP A 197 -15.55 -14.77 -15.67
N GLU A 198 -16.51 -13.95 -16.09
CA GLU A 198 -17.48 -14.28 -17.14
C GLU A 198 -16.88 -14.16 -18.55
N LEU A 199 -15.97 -13.20 -18.79
CA LEU A 199 -15.30 -13.03 -20.07
C LEU A 199 -14.26 -14.13 -20.33
N ASP A 200 -13.60 -14.63 -19.30
CA ASP A 200 -12.60 -15.71 -19.41
C ASP A 200 -13.24 -17.10 -19.63
N ARG A 201 -14.56 -17.22 -19.49
CA ARG A 201 -15.32 -18.47 -19.70
C ARG A 201 -15.96 -18.60 -21.08
N ASN A 202 -15.92 -17.55 -21.89
CA ASN A 202 -16.45 -17.50 -23.25
C ASN A 202 -15.30 -17.46 -24.27
#